data_204e6d19367644b1e41cad06d53a02ad
#
_entry.id   204e6d19367644b1e41cad06d53a02ad
#
_cell.length_a   1.000
_cell.length_b   1.000
_cell.length_c   1.000
_cell.angle_alpha   90.00
_cell.angle_beta   90.00
_cell.angle_gamma   90.00
#
_symmetry.space_group_name_H-M   'P 1'
#
loop_
_entity.id
_entity.type
_entity.pdbx_description
1 polymer ?
#
loop_
_entity_poly.entity_id
_entity_poly.type
_entity_poly.pdbx_seq_one_letter_code
_entity_poly.pdbx_strand_id
1 'polypeptide(L)'
;MPFCCQCGRAVGNHDIYCASCGTRQPASTPVTDYLYGVSPRTASLLCYIPIVGWIVSIVILASARFRGDVRVRFHAFQGLYLFVAWLIVDWVLSPLFSFPHFWGPSFYRIFPALMKATIFGAWIFMIIKTGQDETYKLPILGELAEKSVSEQR
;
A
#
# COMPACT_ATOMS: atom_id res chain seq x y z
N MET A 1 0.99 21.35 15.26
CA MET A 1 1.62 21.79 16.52
C MET A 1 1.01 20.95 17.64
N PRO A 2 1.81 20.28 18.47
CA PRO A 2 1.28 19.55 19.62
C PRO A 2 0.82 20.51 20.71
N PHE A 3 -0.09 20.04 21.55
CA PHE A 3 -0.58 20.79 22.71
C PHE A 3 -0.08 20.18 24.00
N CYS A 4 0.15 20.99 25.02
CA CYS A 4 0.55 20.54 26.33
C CYS A 4 -0.49 19.58 26.92
N CYS A 5 -0.05 18.43 27.40
CA CYS A 5 -0.92 17.40 27.99
C CYS A 5 -1.64 17.87 29.28
N GLN A 6 -1.20 18.96 29.91
CA GLN A 6 -1.78 19.46 31.16
C GLN A 6 -2.53 20.79 31.03
N CYS A 7 -1.99 21.76 30.30
CA CYS A 7 -2.63 23.08 30.20
C CYS A 7 -3.24 23.41 28.82
N GLY A 8 -3.10 22.49 27.85
CA GLY A 8 -3.67 22.66 26.50
C GLY A 8 -3.03 23.77 25.65
N ARG A 9 -1.97 24.44 26.11
CA ARG A 9 -1.30 25.46 25.31
C ARG A 9 -0.41 24.84 24.24
N ALA A 10 -0.28 25.47 23.10
CA ALA A 10 0.60 25.01 22.01
C ALA A 10 2.05 24.96 22.49
N VAL A 11 2.74 23.85 22.21
CA VAL A 11 4.14 23.59 22.52
C VAL A 11 4.90 23.25 21.25
N GLY A 12 6.20 23.48 21.23
CA GLY A 12 7.06 23.09 20.12
C GLY A 12 7.19 21.55 20.00
N ASN A 13 7.47 21.06 18.81
CA ASN A 13 7.62 19.62 18.57
C ASN A 13 8.78 18.97 19.33
N HIS A 14 9.73 19.74 19.82
CA HIS A 14 10.93 19.31 20.53
C HIS A 14 10.99 19.79 21.99
N ASP A 15 9.94 20.47 22.46
CA ASP A 15 9.93 20.99 23.83
C ASP A 15 9.75 19.86 24.83
N ILE A 16 10.73 19.68 25.70
CA ILE A 16 10.71 18.69 26.78
C ILE A 16 9.81 19.17 27.93
N TYR A 17 9.68 20.47 28.10
CA TYR A 17 8.86 21.10 29.14
C TYR A 17 7.94 22.17 28.55
N CYS A 18 6.74 22.28 29.04
CA CYS A 18 5.83 23.35 28.66
C CYS A 18 6.33 24.69 29.24
N ALA A 19 6.55 25.69 28.39
CA ALA A 19 6.96 27.04 28.82
C ALA A 19 5.92 27.73 29.72
N SER A 20 4.66 27.29 29.72
CA SER A 20 3.56 27.90 30.47
C SER A 20 3.28 27.27 31.82
N CYS A 21 3.35 25.95 31.97
CA CYS A 21 3.02 25.24 33.21
C CYS A 21 4.19 24.41 33.75
N GLY A 22 5.33 24.39 33.09
CA GLY A 22 6.51 23.63 33.50
C GLY A 22 6.37 22.10 33.41
N THR A 23 5.23 21.58 32.99
CA THR A 23 5.02 20.14 32.92
C THR A 23 5.86 19.51 31.84
N ARG A 24 6.52 18.40 32.20
CA ARG A 24 7.29 17.60 31.25
C ARG A 24 6.35 17.01 30.22
N GLN A 25 6.63 17.31 28.96
CA GLN A 25 5.89 16.72 27.85
C GLN A 25 6.33 15.26 27.64
N PRO A 26 5.39 14.35 27.32
CA PRO A 26 5.77 13.01 26.88
C PRO A 26 6.76 13.20 25.73
N ALA A 27 7.93 12.61 25.84
CA ALA A 27 8.89 12.61 24.73
C ALA A 27 8.14 12.14 23.50
N SER A 28 8.07 12.98 22.48
CA SER A 28 7.73 12.48 21.15
C SER A 28 8.83 11.45 20.86
N THR A 29 8.55 10.18 21.12
CA THR A 29 9.42 9.11 20.67
C THR A 29 9.61 9.40 19.19
N PRO A 30 10.84 9.64 18.72
CA PRO A 30 11.06 9.63 17.29
C PRO A 30 10.55 8.25 16.89
N VAL A 31 9.41 8.21 16.21
CA VAL A 31 9.02 7.02 15.47
C VAL A 31 10.23 6.83 14.57
N THR A 32 11.06 5.86 14.93
CA THR A 32 12.20 5.46 14.09
C THR A 32 11.53 4.98 12.81
N ASP A 33 11.38 5.92 11.90
CA ASP A 33 10.74 5.65 10.62
C ASP A 33 11.79 4.84 9.85
N TYR A 34 11.69 3.52 9.95
CA TYR A 34 12.58 2.56 9.27
C TYR A 34 12.69 2.86 7.76
N LEU A 35 11.78 3.70 7.26
CA LEU A 35 11.72 4.14 5.88
C LEU A 35 12.45 5.47 5.62
N TYR A 36 13.18 6.03 6.62
CA TYR A 36 13.81 7.36 6.49
C TYR A 36 14.77 7.47 5.30
N GLY A 37 15.47 6.38 4.94
CA GLY A 37 16.37 6.32 3.79
C GLY A 37 15.71 5.93 2.46
N VAL A 38 14.42 5.57 2.46
CA VAL A 38 13.73 5.08 1.26
C VAL A 38 13.17 6.25 0.45
N SER A 39 13.54 6.37 -0.83
CA SER A 39 12.98 7.38 -1.72
C SER A 39 11.51 7.05 -2.05
N PRO A 40 10.66 8.06 -2.33
CA PRO A 40 9.26 7.83 -2.76
C PRO A 40 9.15 6.89 -3.96
N ARG A 41 10.08 7.01 -4.91
CA ARG A 41 10.14 6.14 -6.10
C ARG A 41 10.43 4.68 -5.71
N THR A 42 11.44 4.46 -4.87
CA THR A 42 11.78 3.12 -4.39
C THR A 42 10.64 2.52 -3.59
N ALA A 43 9.98 3.30 -2.72
CA ALA A 43 8.82 2.88 -1.97
C ALA A 43 7.69 2.40 -2.89
N SER A 44 7.38 3.17 -3.95
CA SER A 44 6.36 2.81 -4.93
C SER A 44 6.70 1.53 -5.71
N LEU A 45 7.96 1.35 -6.09
CA LEU A 45 8.43 0.14 -6.78
C LEU A 45 8.31 -1.12 -5.90
N LEU A 46 8.71 -1.00 -4.64
CA LEU A 46 8.66 -2.11 -3.68
C LEU A 46 7.25 -2.67 -3.47
N CYS A 47 6.21 -1.84 -3.63
CA CYS A 47 4.81 -2.27 -3.53
C CYS A 47 4.41 -3.30 -4.61
N TYR A 48 5.13 -3.33 -5.73
CA TYR A 48 4.83 -4.24 -6.84
C TYR A 48 5.73 -5.49 -6.87
N ILE A 49 6.58 -5.70 -5.87
CA ILE A 49 7.35 -6.96 -5.82
C ILE A 49 6.38 -8.11 -5.56
N PRO A 50 6.30 -9.11 -6.45
CA PRO A 50 5.47 -10.27 -6.23
C PRO A 50 5.78 -10.93 -4.87
N ILE A 51 4.77 -11.42 -4.16
CA ILE A 51 4.86 -12.10 -2.86
C ILE A 51 5.17 -11.18 -1.67
N VAL A 52 6.09 -10.21 -1.77
CA VAL A 52 6.52 -9.34 -0.66
C VAL A 52 5.84 -7.96 -0.69
N GLY A 53 5.45 -7.49 -1.87
CA GLY A 53 4.94 -6.13 -2.08
C GLY A 53 3.72 -5.77 -1.25
N TRP A 54 2.85 -6.73 -0.90
CA TRP A 54 1.70 -6.48 -0.03
C TRP A 54 2.12 -6.09 1.40
N ILE A 55 3.19 -6.72 1.94
CA ILE A 55 3.74 -6.35 3.27
C ILE A 55 4.28 -4.93 3.21
N VAL A 56 5.08 -4.63 2.18
CA VAL A 56 5.63 -3.30 1.97
C VAL A 56 4.53 -2.26 1.81
N SER A 57 3.46 -2.58 1.08
CA SER A 57 2.30 -1.70 0.91
C SER A 57 1.65 -1.36 2.25
N ILE A 58 1.44 -2.35 3.13
CA ILE A 58 0.88 -2.14 4.46
C ILE A 58 1.83 -1.27 5.30
N VAL A 59 3.12 -1.54 5.30
CA VAL A 59 4.12 -0.77 6.04
C VAL A 59 4.14 0.70 5.57
N ILE A 60 4.08 0.94 4.26
CA ILE A 60 4.04 2.29 3.68
C ILE A 60 2.76 3.01 4.09
N LEU A 61 1.60 2.35 4.03
CA LEU A 61 0.32 2.93 4.43
C LEU A 61 0.25 3.25 5.93
N ALA A 62 0.91 2.45 6.76
CA ALA A 62 1.01 2.68 8.20
C ALA A 62 2.05 3.76 8.56
N SER A 63 3.03 4.02 7.68
CA SER A 63 4.11 4.97 7.93
C SER A 63 3.61 6.41 7.96
N ALA A 64 4.05 7.15 8.98
CA ALA A 64 3.79 8.59 9.09
C ALA A 64 4.49 9.40 7.99
N ARG A 65 5.64 8.91 7.50
CA ARG A 65 6.46 9.57 6.48
C ARG A 65 5.72 9.79 5.16
N PHE A 66 5.00 8.78 4.69
CA PHE A 66 4.30 8.83 3.39
C PHE A 66 2.83 9.22 3.51
N ARG A 67 2.39 9.66 4.71
CA ARG A 67 0.98 10.06 4.94
C ARG A 67 0.54 11.21 4.04
N GLY A 68 1.42 12.14 3.73
CA GLY A 68 1.15 13.27 2.84
C GLY A 68 1.45 13.00 1.36
N ASP A 69 2.08 11.89 1.01
CA ASP A 69 2.47 11.58 -0.36
C ASP A 69 1.39 10.75 -1.06
N VAL A 70 0.50 11.45 -1.75
CA VAL A 70 -0.64 10.86 -2.50
C VAL A 70 -0.17 9.83 -3.53
N ARG A 71 0.97 10.06 -4.20
CA ARG A 71 1.50 9.16 -5.23
C ARG A 71 1.94 7.84 -4.63
N VAL A 72 2.75 7.87 -3.57
CA VAL A 72 3.25 6.66 -2.91
C VAL A 72 2.08 5.86 -2.35
N ARG A 73 1.12 6.52 -1.72
CA ARG A 73 -0.09 5.86 -1.18
C ARG A 73 -0.94 5.22 -2.28
N PHE A 74 -1.10 5.89 -3.41
CA PHE A 74 -1.80 5.33 -4.56
C PHE A 74 -1.15 4.02 -5.02
N HIS A 75 0.17 4.00 -5.19
CA HIS A 75 0.90 2.78 -5.58
C HIS A 75 0.80 1.69 -4.50
N ALA A 76 0.81 2.04 -3.22
CA ALA A 76 0.65 1.10 -2.13
C ALA A 76 -0.74 0.45 -2.15
N PHE A 77 -1.82 1.21 -2.31
CA PHE A 77 -3.17 0.65 -2.46
C PHE A 77 -3.30 -0.20 -3.71
N GLN A 78 -2.80 0.27 -4.85
CA GLN A 78 -2.88 -0.47 -6.10
C GLN A 78 -2.11 -1.79 -6.04
N GLY A 79 -0.91 -1.81 -5.43
CA GLY A 79 -0.13 -3.03 -5.20
C GLY A 79 -0.85 -4.01 -4.26
N LEU A 80 -1.48 -3.50 -3.20
CA LEU A 80 -2.27 -4.30 -2.27
C LEU A 80 -3.49 -4.92 -2.96
N TYR A 81 -4.23 -4.15 -3.76
CA TYR A 81 -5.38 -4.66 -4.51
C TYR A 81 -5.00 -5.68 -5.57
N LEU A 82 -3.84 -5.51 -6.21
CA LEU A 82 -3.32 -6.48 -7.16
C LEU A 82 -3.00 -7.82 -6.47
N PHE A 83 -2.47 -7.78 -5.26
CA PHE A 83 -2.26 -8.97 -4.44
C PHE A 83 -3.58 -9.62 -4.01
N VAL A 84 -4.56 -8.84 -3.59
CA VAL A 84 -5.91 -9.35 -3.25
C VAL A 84 -6.57 -9.99 -4.48
N ALA A 85 -6.45 -9.38 -5.64
CA ALA A 85 -6.95 -9.95 -6.90
C ALA A 85 -6.29 -11.31 -7.20
N TRP A 86 -4.98 -11.43 -6.95
CA TRP A 86 -4.29 -12.71 -7.08
C TRP A 86 -4.83 -13.76 -6.10
N LEU A 87 -5.05 -13.39 -4.83
CA LEU A 87 -5.64 -14.30 -3.84
C LEU A 87 -7.06 -14.76 -4.23
N ILE A 88 -7.89 -13.86 -4.76
CA ILE A 88 -9.23 -14.22 -5.22
C ILE A 88 -9.15 -15.24 -6.36
N VAL A 89 -8.24 -15.04 -7.32
CA VAL A 89 -8.06 -16.00 -8.41
C VAL A 89 -7.54 -17.33 -7.89
N ASP A 90 -6.61 -17.32 -6.94
CA ASP A 90 -5.99 -18.56 -6.45
C ASP A 90 -6.93 -19.36 -5.53
N TRP A 91 -7.59 -18.70 -4.59
CA TRP A 91 -8.34 -19.34 -3.52
C TRP A 91 -9.84 -19.49 -3.82
N VAL A 92 -10.40 -18.63 -4.67
CA VAL A 92 -11.83 -18.65 -4.97
C VAL A 92 -12.09 -19.19 -6.38
N LEU A 93 -11.49 -18.56 -7.39
CA LEU A 93 -11.78 -18.93 -8.77
C LEU A 93 -11.13 -20.25 -9.17
N SER A 94 -9.87 -20.49 -8.79
CA SER A 94 -9.20 -21.76 -9.15
C SER A 94 -9.94 -22.99 -8.63
N PRO A 95 -10.38 -23.08 -7.35
CA PRO A 95 -11.19 -24.21 -6.89
C PRO A 95 -12.56 -24.27 -7.57
N LEU A 96 -13.21 -23.12 -7.79
CA LEU A 96 -14.53 -23.07 -8.43
C LEU A 96 -14.52 -23.65 -9.84
N PHE A 97 -13.46 -23.38 -10.60
CA PHE A 97 -13.28 -23.93 -11.94
C PHE A 97 -12.64 -25.34 -11.94
N SER A 98 -12.24 -25.86 -10.79
CA SER A 98 -11.65 -27.20 -10.66
C SER A 98 -12.67 -28.34 -10.72
N PHE A 99 -13.96 -28.05 -10.84
CA PHE A 99 -15.00 -29.07 -11.01
C PHE A 99 -15.07 -29.55 -12.47
N PRO A 100 -14.50 -30.73 -12.80
CA PRO A 100 -14.34 -31.18 -14.19
C PRO A 100 -15.66 -31.48 -14.92
N HIS A 101 -16.74 -31.63 -14.19
CA HIS A 101 -18.02 -32.05 -14.75
C HIS A 101 -18.76 -30.96 -15.54
N PHE A 102 -18.43 -29.68 -15.33
CA PHE A 102 -19.15 -28.56 -15.97
C PHE A 102 -18.47 -28.02 -17.23
N TRP A 103 -17.12 -28.03 -17.31
CA TRP A 103 -16.38 -27.23 -18.29
C TRP A 103 -15.40 -28.02 -19.17
N GLY A 104 -15.28 -29.32 -18.99
CA GLY A 104 -14.33 -30.17 -19.71
C GLY A 104 -12.87 -30.05 -19.18
N PRO A 105 -12.04 -31.08 -19.44
CA PRO A 105 -10.72 -31.21 -18.79
C PRO A 105 -9.70 -30.13 -19.17
N SER A 106 -9.86 -29.46 -20.29
CA SER A 106 -8.93 -28.41 -20.73
C SER A 106 -9.28 -27.04 -20.16
N PHE A 107 -10.57 -26.70 -20.01
CA PHE A 107 -10.98 -25.37 -19.58
C PHE A 107 -10.61 -25.06 -18.13
N TYR A 108 -10.79 -26.00 -17.21
CA TYR A 108 -10.48 -25.80 -15.79
C TYR A 108 -8.99 -25.54 -15.52
N ARG A 109 -8.09 -26.00 -16.40
CA ARG A 109 -6.64 -25.76 -16.27
C ARG A 109 -6.21 -24.46 -16.94
N ILE A 110 -6.76 -24.16 -18.11
CA ILE A 110 -6.35 -23.03 -18.95
C ILE A 110 -6.87 -21.72 -18.37
N PHE A 111 -8.13 -21.65 -17.96
CA PHE A 111 -8.75 -20.39 -17.52
C PHE A 111 -8.07 -19.79 -16.28
N PRO A 112 -7.88 -20.50 -15.16
CA PRO A 112 -7.15 -19.96 -14.01
C PRO A 112 -5.69 -19.62 -14.33
N ALA A 113 -5.04 -20.40 -15.20
CA ALA A 113 -3.67 -20.14 -15.62
C ALA A 113 -3.57 -18.83 -16.40
N LEU A 114 -4.49 -18.55 -17.30
CA LEU A 114 -4.55 -17.29 -18.04
C LEU A 114 -4.80 -16.09 -17.10
N MET A 115 -5.72 -16.23 -16.15
CA MET A 115 -5.97 -15.16 -15.16
C MET A 115 -4.73 -14.86 -14.31
N LYS A 116 -4.04 -15.89 -13.82
CA LYS A 116 -2.78 -15.72 -13.08
C LYS A 116 -1.70 -15.08 -13.94
N ALA A 117 -1.57 -15.49 -15.19
CA ALA A 117 -0.63 -14.90 -16.14
C ALA A 117 -0.92 -13.41 -16.40
N THR A 118 -2.20 -13.04 -16.51
CA THR A 118 -2.62 -11.64 -16.67
C THR A 118 -2.25 -10.80 -15.45
N ILE A 119 -2.49 -11.29 -14.23
CA ILE A 119 -2.13 -10.58 -12.99
C ILE A 119 -0.61 -10.45 -12.88
N PHE A 120 0.13 -11.52 -13.20
CA PHE A 120 1.58 -11.48 -13.17
C PHE A 120 2.15 -10.50 -14.21
N GLY A 121 1.56 -10.49 -15.42
CA GLY A 121 1.88 -9.49 -16.45
C GLY A 121 1.59 -8.06 -15.98
N ALA A 122 0.48 -7.85 -15.26
CA ALA A 122 0.16 -6.55 -14.68
C ALA A 122 1.19 -6.13 -13.61
N TRP A 123 1.70 -7.03 -12.78
CA TRP A 123 2.79 -6.75 -11.84
C TRP A 123 4.06 -6.27 -12.57
N ILE A 124 4.51 -7.03 -13.58
CA ILE A 124 5.71 -6.65 -14.36
C ILE A 124 5.48 -5.31 -15.05
N PHE A 125 4.33 -5.11 -15.67
CA PHE A 125 3.97 -3.86 -16.31
C PHE A 125 4.03 -2.67 -15.33
N MET A 126 3.48 -2.84 -14.12
CA MET A 126 3.50 -1.79 -13.12
C MET A 126 4.90 -1.50 -12.58
N ILE A 127 5.76 -2.51 -12.42
CA ILE A 127 7.17 -2.31 -12.05
C ILE A 127 7.88 -1.44 -13.09
N ILE A 128 7.68 -1.73 -14.39
CA ILE A 128 8.30 -0.98 -15.49
C ILE A 128 7.78 0.46 -15.51
N LYS A 129 6.46 0.67 -15.43
CA LYS A 129 5.85 2.01 -15.48
C LYS A 129 6.22 2.87 -14.26
N THR A 130 6.14 2.30 -13.08
CA THR A 130 6.57 2.99 -11.84
C THR A 130 8.08 3.29 -11.86
N GLY A 131 8.88 2.41 -12.47
CA GLY A 131 10.31 2.63 -12.68
C GLY A 131 10.61 3.79 -13.65
N GLN A 132 9.68 4.15 -14.52
CA GLN A 132 9.76 5.32 -15.41
C GLN A 132 9.17 6.60 -14.79
N ASP A 133 8.83 6.59 -13.50
CA ASP A 133 8.12 7.67 -12.78
C ASP A 133 6.71 7.98 -13.34
N GLU A 134 6.14 7.07 -14.13
CA GLU A 134 4.79 7.22 -14.62
C GLU A 134 3.78 6.64 -13.62
N THR A 135 2.76 7.44 -13.30
CA THR A 135 1.62 6.98 -12.50
C THR A 135 0.56 6.39 -13.44
N TYR A 136 0.60 5.09 -13.64
CA TYR A 136 -0.40 4.40 -14.47
C TYR A 136 -1.52 3.84 -13.60
N LYS A 137 -2.76 4.13 -13.99
CA LYS A 137 -3.95 3.61 -13.33
C LYS A 137 -4.39 2.31 -14.01
N LEU A 138 -4.32 1.19 -13.29
CA LEU A 138 -4.91 -0.05 -13.79
C LEU A 138 -6.44 0.08 -13.88
N PRO A 139 -7.07 -0.48 -14.91
CA PRO A 139 -8.52 -0.52 -14.98
C PRO A 139 -9.08 -1.21 -13.73
N ILE A 140 -10.15 -0.68 -13.15
CA ILE A 140 -10.80 -1.13 -11.91
C ILE A 140 -9.93 -0.92 -10.65
N LEU A 141 -8.73 -1.51 -10.57
CA LEU A 141 -7.87 -1.45 -9.38
C LEU A 141 -7.31 -0.03 -9.14
N GLY A 142 -7.02 0.71 -10.21
CA GLY A 142 -6.57 2.10 -10.10
C GLY A 142 -7.65 3.03 -9.59
N GLU A 143 -8.90 2.85 -10.01
CA GLU A 143 -10.04 3.64 -9.51
C GLU A 143 -10.29 3.36 -8.01
N LEU A 144 -10.23 2.09 -7.60
CA LEU A 144 -10.35 1.70 -6.19
C LEU A 144 -9.21 2.31 -5.34
N ALA A 145 -7.98 2.29 -5.84
CA ALA A 145 -6.84 2.87 -5.15
C ALA A 145 -6.99 4.39 -5.00
N GLU A 146 -7.45 5.08 -6.04
CA GLU A 146 -7.69 6.52 -6.00
C GLU A 146 -8.78 6.90 -5.00
N LYS A 147 -9.88 6.15 -5.00
CA LYS A 147 -10.97 6.32 -4.03
C LYS A 147 -10.48 6.14 -2.60
N SER A 148 -9.71 5.08 -2.33
CA SER A 148 -9.17 4.82 -0.99
C SER A 148 -8.19 5.90 -0.51
N VAL A 149 -7.40 6.48 -1.42
CA VAL A 149 -6.54 7.62 -1.08
C VAL A 149 -7.35 8.86 -0.77
N SER A 150 -8.45 9.12 -1.51
CA SER A 150 -9.31 10.28 -1.29
C SER A 150 -10.07 10.20 0.04
N GLU A 151 -10.51 9.02 0.46
CA GLU A 151 -11.23 8.80 1.72
C GLU A 151 -10.33 8.95 2.97
N GLN A 152 -9.01 8.87 2.80
CA GLN A 152 -8.04 9.00 3.90
C GLN A 152 -7.43 10.41 4.02
N ARG A 153 -7.93 11.37 3.28
CA ARG A 153 -7.51 12.78 3.31
C ARG A 153 -8.34 13.55 4.30
#